data_7e0a2215baca607259bab787ae2ac759
#
_entry.id   7e0a2215baca607259bab787ae2ac759
#
_cell.length_a   1.000
_cell.length_b   1.000
_cell.length_c   1.000
_cell.angle_alpha   90.00
_cell.angle_beta   90.00
_cell.angle_gamma   90.00
#
_symmetry.space_group_name_H-M   'P 1'
#
loop_
_entity.id
_entity.type
_entity.pdbx_description
1 polymer ?
#
loop_
_entity_poly.entity_id
_entity_poly.type
_entity_poly.pdbx_seq_one_letter_code
_entity_poly.pdbx_strand_id
1 'polypeptide(L)'
;MRPIVAMFLGELPRRVRDFQAAFETSDLPLFRRLTHQMKGAAGGYGYPSITQAAIALERCVDMSGDTWTRTCRVHLDALVLLLRRAHAAAALLPQ
;
A
#
# COMPACT_ATOMS: atom_id res chain seq x y z
N MET A 1 11.18 18.79 -2.83
CA MET A 1 10.62 17.64 -2.06
C MET A 1 11.45 17.39 -0.83
N ARG A 2 10.83 17.19 0.31
CA ARG A 2 11.56 16.90 1.54
C ARG A 2 12.23 15.51 1.44
N PRO A 3 13.45 15.34 1.97
CA PRO A 3 14.17 14.07 1.87
C PRO A 3 13.39 12.87 2.39
N ILE A 4 12.62 13.02 3.47
CA ILE A 4 11.84 11.93 4.05
C ILE A 4 10.73 11.47 3.11
N VAL A 5 10.12 12.37 2.35
CA VAL A 5 9.11 12.01 1.33
C VAL A 5 9.78 11.28 0.17
N ALA A 6 10.95 11.73 -0.26
CA ALA A 6 11.71 11.05 -1.32
C ALA A 6 12.07 9.61 -0.91
N MET A 7 12.45 9.40 0.35
CA MET A 7 12.74 8.07 0.87
C MET A 7 11.49 7.18 0.84
N PHE A 8 10.34 7.71 1.26
CA PHE A 8 9.09 6.98 1.20
C PHE A 8 8.77 6.54 -0.24
N LEU A 9 8.86 7.47 -1.18
CA LEU A 9 8.56 7.17 -2.59
C LEU A 9 9.53 6.14 -3.17
N GLY A 10 10.82 6.21 -2.79
CA GLY A 10 11.83 5.26 -3.23
C GLY A 10 11.62 3.84 -2.69
N GLU A 11 10.92 3.71 -1.58
CA GLU A 11 10.63 2.41 -0.97
C GLU A 11 9.39 1.73 -1.54
N LEU A 12 8.57 2.44 -2.33
CA LEU A 12 7.29 1.91 -2.80
C LEU A 12 7.41 0.59 -3.60
N PRO A 13 8.38 0.41 -4.50
CA PRO A 13 8.51 -0.88 -5.18
C PRO A 13 8.72 -2.06 -4.22
N ARG A 14 9.53 -1.87 -3.17
CA ARG A 14 9.74 -2.89 -2.15
C ARG A 14 8.46 -3.16 -1.37
N ARG A 15 7.73 -2.10 -1.02
CA ARG A 15 6.47 -2.24 -0.29
C ARG A 15 5.43 -2.98 -1.11
N VAL A 16 5.37 -2.73 -2.43
CA VAL A 16 4.50 -3.49 -3.34
C VAL A 16 4.85 -4.98 -3.29
N ARG A 17 6.14 -5.31 -3.38
CA ARG A 17 6.58 -6.71 -3.32
C ARG A 17 6.20 -7.36 -1.99
N ASP A 18 6.34 -6.64 -0.88
CA ASP A 18 5.98 -7.14 0.44
C ASP A 18 4.49 -7.43 0.54
N PHE A 19 3.63 -6.53 0.05
CA PHE A 19 2.19 -6.75 0.00
C PHE A 19 1.84 -7.99 -0.82
N GLN A 20 2.42 -8.12 -1.99
CA GLN A 20 2.14 -9.23 -2.89
C GLN A 20 2.59 -10.56 -2.30
N ALA A 21 3.77 -10.60 -1.68
CA ALA A 21 4.27 -11.81 -1.04
C ALA A 21 3.40 -12.23 0.14
N ALA A 22 3.01 -11.29 1.00
CA ALA A 22 2.14 -11.59 2.13
C ALA A 22 0.76 -12.09 1.66
N PHE A 23 0.24 -11.52 0.59
CA PHE A 23 -1.04 -11.92 0.00
C PHE A 23 -0.97 -13.34 -0.58
N GLU A 24 0.07 -13.64 -1.35
CA GLU A 24 0.27 -14.95 -1.98
C GLU A 24 0.48 -16.07 -0.97
N THR A 25 1.15 -15.76 0.14
CA THR A 25 1.38 -16.75 1.20
C THR A 25 0.27 -16.78 2.25
N SER A 26 -0.76 -15.98 2.06
CA SER A 26 -1.89 -15.85 3.01
C SER A 26 -1.43 -15.51 4.43
N ASP A 27 -0.38 -14.69 4.53
CA ASP A 27 0.16 -14.24 5.82
C ASP A 27 -0.65 -13.04 6.32
N LEU A 28 -1.78 -13.32 6.95
CA LEU A 28 -2.71 -12.28 7.39
C LEU A 28 -2.10 -11.32 8.42
N PRO A 29 -1.40 -11.79 9.47
CA PRO A 29 -0.80 -10.85 10.42
C PRO A 29 0.18 -9.88 9.77
N LEU A 30 1.03 -10.37 8.86
CA LEU A 30 1.96 -9.52 8.12
C LEU A 30 1.21 -8.56 7.20
N PHE A 31 0.21 -9.05 6.48
CA PHE A 31 -0.58 -8.22 5.57
C PHE A 31 -1.28 -7.08 6.31
N ARG A 32 -1.87 -7.36 7.48
CA ARG A 32 -2.50 -6.34 8.31
C ARG A 32 -1.49 -5.28 8.76
N ARG A 33 -0.29 -5.70 9.16
CA ARG A 33 0.76 -4.77 9.57
C ARG A 33 1.20 -3.88 8.42
N LEU A 34 1.39 -4.46 7.23
CA LEU A 34 1.78 -3.69 6.03
C LEU A 34 0.72 -2.67 5.67
N THR A 35 -0.55 -3.04 5.73
CA THR A 35 -1.66 -2.14 5.40
C THR A 35 -1.73 -0.98 6.41
N HIS A 36 -1.59 -1.28 7.68
CA HIS A 36 -1.60 -0.27 8.74
C HIS A 36 -0.44 0.71 8.58
N GLN A 37 0.76 0.20 8.32
CA GLN A 37 1.94 1.03 8.10
C GLN A 37 1.78 1.93 6.87
N MET A 38 1.22 1.40 5.79
CA MET A 38 0.98 2.18 4.58
C MET A 38 -0.03 3.31 4.82
N LYS A 39 -1.11 3.01 5.53
CA LYS A 39 -2.12 4.01 5.89
C LYS A 39 -1.49 5.17 6.67
N GLY A 40 -0.67 4.84 7.68
CA GLY A 40 -0.01 5.85 8.50
C GLY A 40 1.01 6.67 7.71
N ALA A 41 1.86 6.00 6.93
CA ALA A 41 2.91 6.68 6.15
C ALA A 41 2.30 7.61 5.10
N ALA A 42 1.34 7.10 4.32
CA ALA A 42 0.70 7.90 3.26
C ALA A 42 -0.03 9.11 3.84
N GLY A 43 -0.70 8.94 4.99
CA GLY A 43 -1.36 10.04 5.68
C GLY A 43 -0.38 11.10 6.14
N GLY A 44 0.75 10.66 6.70
CA GLY A 44 1.80 11.57 7.19
C GLY A 44 2.52 12.34 6.08
N TYR A 45 2.62 11.77 4.89
CA TYR A 45 3.31 12.40 3.76
C TYR A 45 2.38 13.10 2.76
N GLY A 46 1.09 13.12 3.02
CA GLY A 46 0.14 13.86 2.20
C GLY A 46 -0.31 13.16 0.92
N TYR A 47 -0.52 11.85 0.97
CA TYR A 47 -1.03 11.06 -0.15
C TYR A 47 -2.44 10.53 0.17
N PRO A 48 -3.49 11.38 0.09
CA PRO A 48 -4.83 11.00 0.52
C PRO A 48 -5.43 9.84 -0.28
N SER A 49 -5.13 9.72 -1.57
CA SER A 49 -5.64 8.61 -2.38
C SER A 49 -5.08 7.27 -1.92
N ILE A 50 -3.78 7.23 -1.58
CA ILE A 50 -3.13 6.03 -1.07
C ILE A 50 -3.70 5.69 0.31
N THR A 51 -3.87 6.69 1.17
CA THR A 51 -4.48 6.52 2.50
C THR A 51 -5.87 5.89 2.38
N GLN A 52 -6.71 6.42 1.50
CA GLN A 52 -8.07 5.91 1.30
C GLN A 52 -8.08 4.48 0.77
N ALA A 53 -7.18 4.16 -0.16
CA ALA A 53 -7.06 2.82 -0.69
C ALA A 53 -6.60 1.83 0.39
N ALA A 54 -5.67 2.24 1.25
CA ALA A 54 -5.21 1.41 2.36
C ALA A 54 -6.32 1.17 3.38
N ILE A 55 -7.12 2.19 3.68
CA ILE A 55 -8.29 2.07 4.57
C ILE A 55 -9.31 1.10 4.00
N ALA A 56 -9.61 1.21 2.70
CA ALA A 56 -10.55 0.31 2.04
C ALA A 56 -10.08 -1.14 2.10
N LEU A 57 -8.78 -1.35 1.86
CA LEU A 57 -8.18 -2.69 1.94
C LEU A 57 -8.26 -3.24 3.36
N GLU A 58 -7.92 -2.44 4.36
CA GLU A 58 -7.98 -2.83 5.76
C GLU A 58 -9.39 -3.27 6.16
N ARG A 59 -10.39 -2.49 5.77
CA ARG A 59 -11.79 -2.82 6.04
C ARG A 59 -12.23 -4.11 5.36
N CYS A 60 -11.83 -4.30 4.11
CA CYS A 60 -12.15 -5.50 3.37
C CYS A 60 -11.58 -6.75 4.06
N VAL A 61 -10.32 -6.67 4.49
CA VAL A 61 -9.67 -7.77 5.21
C VAL A 61 -10.41 -8.07 6.51
N ASP A 62 -10.76 -7.04 7.26
CA ASP A 62 -11.46 -7.21 8.55
C ASP A 62 -12.83 -7.86 8.38
N MET A 63 -13.53 -7.58 7.28
CA MET A 63 -14.88 -8.09 7.03
C MET A 63 -14.90 -9.44 6.33
N SER A 64 -13.80 -9.88 5.75
CA SER A 64 -13.78 -11.06 4.87
C SER A 64 -13.46 -12.38 5.59
N GLY A 65 -12.85 -12.32 6.77
CA GLY A 65 -12.45 -13.54 7.47
C GLY A 65 -11.53 -14.40 6.61
N ASP A 66 -11.81 -15.71 6.54
CA ASP A 66 -10.96 -16.68 5.83
C ASP A 66 -10.94 -16.49 4.32
N THR A 67 -11.87 -15.73 3.76
CA THR A 67 -11.95 -15.50 2.31
C THR A 67 -11.18 -14.27 1.85
N TRP A 68 -10.40 -13.65 2.71
CA TRP A 68 -9.78 -12.35 2.44
C TRP A 68 -8.89 -12.35 1.19
N THR A 69 -8.20 -13.44 0.88
CA THR A 69 -7.35 -13.50 -0.31
C THR A 69 -8.16 -13.56 -1.62
N ARG A 70 -9.43 -13.93 -1.56
CA ARG A 70 -10.32 -13.87 -2.72
C ARG A 70 -11.05 -12.55 -2.83
N THR A 71 -11.60 -12.07 -1.70
CA THR A 71 -12.45 -10.88 -1.71
C THR A 71 -11.67 -9.58 -1.75
N CYS A 72 -10.42 -9.56 -1.26
CA CYS A 72 -9.64 -8.33 -1.14
C CYS A 72 -8.68 -8.07 -2.31
N ARG A 73 -8.60 -8.96 -3.30
CA ARG A 73 -7.67 -8.77 -4.42
C ARG A 73 -7.92 -7.45 -5.16
N VAL A 74 -9.18 -7.10 -5.39
CA VAL A 74 -9.53 -5.85 -6.10
C VAL A 74 -8.97 -4.64 -5.34
N HIS A 75 -9.10 -4.65 -4.01
CA HIS A 75 -8.58 -3.56 -3.18
C HIS A 75 -7.06 -3.53 -3.14
N LEU A 76 -6.41 -4.69 -3.13
CA LEU A 76 -4.95 -4.77 -3.19
C LEU A 76 -4.46 -4.23 -4.53
N ASP A 77 -5.08 -4.64 -5.64
CA ASP A 77 -4.68 -4.19 -6.98
C ASP A 77 -4.85 -2.68 -7.12
N ALA A 78 -5.92 -2.11 -6.55
CA ALA A 78 -6.15 -0.67 -6.56
C ALA A 78 -5.04 0.07 -5.79
N LEU A 79 -4.67 -0.43 -4.62
CA LEU A 79 -3.58 0.16 -3.84
C LEU A 79 -2.25 0.07 -4.59
N VAL A 80 -1.92 -1.11 -5.12
CA VAL A 80 -0.67 -1.32 -5.87
C VAL A 80 -0.57 -0.37 -7.06
N LEU A 81 -1.67 -0.16 -7.78
CA LEU A 81 -1.69 0.77 -8.90
C LEU A 81 -1.33 2.19 -8.46
N LEU A 82 -1.91 2.65 -7.35
CA LEU A 82 -1.62 3.98 -6.81
C LEU A 82 -0.18 4.10 -6.34
N LEU A 83 0.38 3.06 -5.70
CA LEU A 83 1.77 3.06 -5.27
C LEU A 83 2.72 3.14 -6.46
N ARG A 84 2.44 2.38 -7.52
CA ARG A 84 3.25 2.41 -8.73
C ARG A 84 3.19 3.77 -9.43
N ARG A 85 2.01 4.38 -9.48
CA ARG A 85 1.85 5.72 -10.06
C ARG A 85 2.60 6.78 -9.26
N ALA A 86 2.54 6.72 -7.94
CA ALA A 86 3.26 7.66 -7.09
C ALA A 86 4.77 7.53 -7.28
N HIS A 87 5.28 6.31 -7.36
CA HIS A 87 6.70 6.05 -7.58
C HIS A 87 7.14 6.57 -8.97
N ALA A 88 6.36 6.27 -10.02
CA ALA A 88 6.67 6.71 -11.37
C ALA A 88 6.64 8.23 -11.48
N ALA A 89 5.68 8.90 -10.84
CA ALA A 89 5.61 10.35 -10.83
C ALA A 89 6.82 10.98 -10.14
N ALA A 90 7.31 10.35 -9.06
CA ALA A 90 8.49 10.83 -8.35
C ALA A 90 9.75 10.82 -9.24
N ALA A 91 9.85 9.83 -10.13
CA ALA A 91 10.99 9.73 -11.06
C ALA A 91 11.03 10.86 -12.09
N LEU A 92 9.92 11.57 -12.29
CA LEU A 92 9.82 12.68 -13.24
C LEU A 92 10.10 14.05 -12.59
N LEU A 93 10.26 14.10 -11.26
CA LEU A 93 10.48 15.35 -10.57
C LEU A 93 11.94 15.78 -10.69
N PRO A 94 12.22 17.10 -10.80
CA PRO A 94 13.59 17.60 -10.77
C PRO A 94 14.25 17.27 -9.45
N GLN A 95 15.49 16.89 -9.55
CA GLN A 95 16.30 16.57 -8.37
C GLN A 95 16.85 17.87 -7.76
#